data_5337d0e148fc3b7eeb4a12b1418c14e5
#
_entry.id   5337d0e148fc3b7eeb4a12b1418c14e5
#
_cell.length_a   1.000
_cell.length_b   1.000
_cell.length_c   1.000
_cell.angle_alpha   90.00
_cell.angle_beta   90.00
_cell.angle_gamma   90.00
#
_symmetry.space_group_name_H-M   'P 1'
#
loop_
_entity.id
_entity.type
_entity.pdbx_description
1 polymer ?
#
loop_
_entity_poly.entity_id
_entity_poly.type
_entity_poly.pdbx_seq_one_letter_code
_entity_poly.pdbx_strand_id
1 'polypeptide(L)'
;MAKELTRDSYLSKHVGDFPAEVTIGTKRYVKVDDLRYGTNPHQAACYYKPANEACAIGDMQILKNGKSGLSQTNLEDISYALNIVKFFDDTACAVMKHVNPSGAAVGLPGESVKSVYLKARDADARAAFGSVIAFNTEVDAETAREIMSTFAECVVAPSYAPGVLDIFNDGETYKLNKHIRIIRCGAISSLPRFVGDAGPEHNTMKVLADGSLVVAQPLLTSLHGVGDLVPAEAENKRCGFQKSAVEATEQQKRDLVAAWYINLSVRSNGVVIVKDGQTLSVGTGEQDRVGAIEQAIAKFGQKYSGSGVLRDAVMSSDGFFPFEDGVETAARAGITAIIAPSGSLRDADVIKRANELGVALYYAPERIFSHH
;
A
#
# COMPACT_ATOMS: atom_id res chain seq x y z
N MET A 1 -35.18 18.76 -0.35
CA MET A 1 -34.57 18.94 0.99
C MET A 1 -33.43 17.98 1.11
N ALA A 2 -32.21 18.47 1.37
CA ALA A 2 -31.05 17.61 1.62
C ALA A 2 -31.34 16.82 2.91
N LYS A 3 -31.25 15.49 2.85
CA LYS A 3 -31.43 14.61 4.01
C LYS A 3 -30.27 14.88 4.97
N GLU A 4 -30.54 15.21 6.21
CA GLU A 4 -29.53 15.44 7.23
C GLU A 4 -28.68 14.17 7.41
N LEU A 5 -27.35 14.32 7.37
CA LEU A 5 -26.42 13.23 7.56
C LEU A 5 -26.42 12.81 9.03
N THR A 6 -26.90 11.62 9.31
CA THR A 6 -26.90 11.00 10.64
C THR A 6 -25.95 9.80 10.67
N ARG A 7 -25.65 9.27 11.85
CA ARG A 7 -24.89 8.02 12.01
C ARG A 7 -25.47 6.87 11.20
N ASP A 8 -26.81 6.82 11.10
CA ASP A 8 -27.52 5.78 10.34
C ASP A 8 -27.27 5.88 8.83
N SER A 9 -26.96 7.07 8.29
CA SER A 9 -26.59 7.25 6.90
C SER A 9 -25.35 6.45 6.52
N TYR A 10 -24.37 6.32 7.44
CA TYR A 10 -23.15 5.53 7.25
C TYR A 10 -23.37 4.02 7.40
N LEU A 11 -24.50 3.62 7.92
CA LEU A 11 -24.85 2.22 8.19
C LEU A 11 -25.93 1.71 7.20
N SER A 12 -26.48 2.56 6.35
CA SER A 12 -27.53 2.24 5.41
C SER A 12 -26.94 1.95 4.03
N LYS A 13 -27.55 1.02 3.31
CA LYS A 13 -27.23 0.72 1.91
C LYS A 13 -27.98 1.71 1.01
N HIS A 14 -27.27 2.34 0.07
CA HIS A 14 -27.86 3.23 -0.93
C HIS A 14 -27.78 2.57 -2.31
N VAL A 15 -28.89 1.96 -2.73
CA VAL A 15 -28.96 1.22 -3.98
C VAL A 15 -29.28 2.18 -5.13
N GLY A 16 -28.53 2.08 -6.23
CA GLY A 16 -28.75 2.80 -7.48
C GLY A 16 -29.31 1.87 -8.56
N ASP A 17 -29.65 2.46 -9.67
CA ASP A 17 -30.05 1.72 -10.88
C ASP A 17 -28.83 1.45 -11.75
N PHE A 18 -28.21 0.29 -11.51
CA PHE A 18 -27.02 -0.15 -12.23
C PHE A 18 -27.32 -1.43 -13.02
N PRO A 19 -26.90 -1.53 -14.30
CA PRO A 19 -27.19 -2.68 -15.14
C PRO A 19 -26.49 -3.95 -14.59
N ALA A 20 -27.07 -5.13 -14.89
CA ALA A 20 -26.50 -6.41 -14.52
C ALA A 20 -25.14 -6.67 -15.19
N GLU A 21 -24.93 -6.11 -16.38
CA GLU A 21 -23.72 -6.23 -17.16
C GLU A 21 -23.33 -4.89 -17.78
N VAL A 22 -22.02 -4.67 -17.92
CA VAL A 22 -21.45 -3.54 -18.67
C VAL A 22 -20.33 -4.04 -19.57
N THR A 23 -20.16 -3.39 -20.72
CA THR A 23 -19.06 -3.67 -21.64
C THR A 23 -18.20 -2.42 -21.76
N ILE A 24 -16.92 -2.56 -21.52
CA ILE A 24 -15.94 -1.48 -21.66
C ILE A 24 -14.87 -1.95 -22.64
N GLY A 25 -14.78 -1.29 -23.80
CA GLY A 25 -14.00 -1.79 -24.93
C GLY A 25 -14.53 -3.15 -25.41
N THR A 26 -13.70 -4.17 -25.40
CA THR A 26 -14.05 -5.55 -25.76
C THR A 26 -14.37 -6.42 -24.54
N LYS A 27 -14.20 -5.92 -23.34
CA LYS A 27 -14.31 -6.69 -22.09
C LYS A 27 -15.71 -6.53 -21.47
N ARG A 28 -16.36 -7.67 -21.22
CA ARG A 28 -17.63 -7.75 -20.53
C ARG A 28 -17.43 -7.93 -19.03
N TYR A 29 -18.19 -7.18 -18.25
CA TYR A 29 -18.20 -7.23 -16.79
C TYR A 29 -19.59 -7.57 -16.30
N VAL A 30 -19.67 -8.42 -15.29
CA VAL A 30 -20.92 -8.79 -14.61
C VAL A 30 -20.96 -8.16 -13.23
N LYS A 31 -22.12 -7.63 -12.85
CA LYS A 31 -22.35 -7.06 -11.54
C LYS A 31 -22.19 -8.13 -10.46
N VAL A 32 -21.38 -7.84 -9.45
CA VAL A 32 -21.17 -8.74 -8.30
C VAL A 32 -22.14 -8.39 -7.18
N ASP A 33 -22.18 -7.12 -6.75
CA ASP A 33 -23.08 -6.66 -5.69
C ASP A 33 -23.32 -5.14 -5.78
N ASP A 34 -24.41 -4.67 -5.19
CA ASP A 34 -24.59 -3.28 -4.84
C ASP A 34 -23.83 -2.99 -3.55
N LEU A 35 -23.00 -1.95 -3.57
CA LEU A 35 -22.24 -1.54 -2.41
C LEU A 35 -23.14 -0.82 -1.39
N ARG A 36 -22.67 -0.71 -0.16
CA ARG A 36 -23.35 0.07 0.87
C ARG A 36 -23.55 1.52 0.41
N TYR A 37 -22.50 2.11 -0.17
CA TYR A 37 -22.48 3.41 -0.86
C TYR A 37 -21.14 3.56 -1.61
N GLY A 38 -20.99 4.61 -2.39
CA GLY A 38 -19.73 4.99 -3.04
C GLY A 38 -18.67 5.48 -2.04
N THR A 39 -17.98 6.56 -2.36
CA THR A 39 -17.06 7.23 -1.43
C THR A 39 -17.83 7.91 -0.30
N ASN A 40 -19.01 8.45 -0.58
CA ASN A 40 -19.86 9.13 0.41
C ASN A 40 -21.23 8.47 0.53
N PRO A 41 -21.87 8.54 1.72
CA PRO A 41 -23.14 7.85 2.00
C PRO A 41 -24.31 8.18 1.07
N HIS A 42 -24.30 9.32 0.40
CA HIS A 42 -25.34 9.72 -0.55
C HIS A 42 -25.13 9.20 -1.98
N GLN A 43 -23.96 8.61 -2.26
CA GLN A 43 -23.61 8.09 -3.59
C GLN A 43 -23.94 6.61 -3.65
N ALA A 44 -24.91 6.23 -4.50
CA ALA A 44 -25.11 4.83 -4.84
C ALA A 44 -23.88 4.28 -5.57
N ALA A 45 -23.53 3.02 -5.32
CA ALA A 45 -22.44 2.35 -6.00
C ALA A 45 -22.69 0.84 -6.11
N CYS A 46 -22.09 0.24 -7.11
CA CYS A 46 -21.99 -1.20 -7.27
C CYS A 46 -20.61 -1.55 -7.80
N TYR A 47 -20.25 -2.83 -7.77
CA TYR A 47 -18.99 -3.27 -8.37
C TYR A 47 -19.23 -4.46 -9.29
N TYR A 48 -18.35 -4.56 -10.27
CA TYR A 48 -18.36 -5.55 -11.32
C TYR A 48 -17.07 -6.32 -11.34
N LYS A 49 -17.11 -7.55 -11.85
CA LYS A 49 -15.93 -8.34 -12.19
C LYS A 49 -15.92 -8.70 -13.67
N PRO A 50 -14.76 -8.98 -14.27
CA PRO A 50 -14.70 -9.58 -15.60
C PRO A 50 -15.51 -10.88 -15.66
N ALA A 51 -16.30 -11.05 -16.73
CA ALA A 51 -17.33 -12.08 -16.82
C ALA A 51 -16.78 -13.52 -16.81
N ASN A 52 -15.59 -13.74 -17.39
CA ASN A 52 -15.05 -15.08 -17.66
C ASN A 52 -13.65 -15.29 -17.08
N GLU A 53 -13.26 -14.50 -16.08
CA GLU A 53 -11.94 -14.54 -15.46
C GLU A 53 -12.05 -14.79 -13.97
N ALA A 54 -11.10 -15.54 -13.41
CA ALA A 54 -10.94 -15.66 -11.97
C ALA A 54 -10.25 -14.39 -11.43
N CYS A 55 -10.84 -13.79 -10.40
CA CYS A 55 -10.39 -12.51 -9.85
C CYS A 55 -10.11 -12.63 -8.36
N ALA A 56 -8.95 -12.15 -7.91
CA ALA A 56 -8.62 -12.12 -6.49
C ALA A 56 -9.64 -11.30 -5.68
N ILE A 57 -10.16 -10.21 -6.25
CA ILE A 57 -11.11 -9.30 -5.61
C ILE A 57 -12.56 -9.59 -6.07
N GLY A 58 -12.78 -9.76 -7.38
CA GLY A 58 -14.12 -10.00 -7.93
C GLY A 58 -14.79 -11.29 -7.44
N ASP A 59 -13.99 -12.30 -7.06
CA ASP A 59 -14.45 -13.58 -6.53
C ASP A 59 -14.28 -13.72 -5.00
N MET A 60 -14.15 -12.61 -4.29
CA MET A 60 -14.08 -12.61 -2.83
C MET A 60 -15.32 -13.23 -2.21
N GLN A 61 -15.11 -13.98 -1.13
CA GLN A 61 -16.17 -14.54 -0.32
C GLN A 61 -16.30 -13.76 0.98
N ILE A 62 -17.45 -13.17 1.22
CA ILE A 62 -17.74 -12.44 2.45
C ILE A 62 -18.16 -13.45 3.51
N LEU A 63 -17.26 -13.76 4.45
CA LEU A 63 -17.49 -14.72 5.54
C LEU A 63 -18.26 -14.06 6.71
N LYS A 64 -18.09 -12.75 6.92
CA LYS A 64 -18.87 -11.92 7.82
C LYS A 64 -19.12 -10.56 7.15
N ASN A 65 -20.38 -10.22 6.95
CA ASN A 65 -20.79 -9.05 6.17
C ASN A 65 -20.81 -7.73 6.98
N GLY A 66 -20.68 -7.79 8.30
CA GLY A 66 -20.88 -6.60 9.14
C GLY A 66 -22.29 -6.04 9.05
N LYS A 67 -22.43 -4.71 9.11
CA LYS A 67 -23.70 -4.02 8.88
C LYS A 67 -23.69 -3.42 7.46
N SER A 68 -24.58 -3.91 6.59
CA SER A 68 -24.84 -3.36 5.24
C SER A 68 -23.74 -3.53 4.18
N GLY A 69 -22.76 -4.42 4.38
CA GLY A 69 -21.77 -4.75 3.35
C GLY A 69 -20.61 -3.76 3.21
N LEU A 70 -19.93 -3.83 2.07
CA LEU A 70 -18.76 -3.01 1.74
C LEU A 70 -19.17 -1.68 1.13
N SER A 71 -18.39 -0.63 1.35
CA SER A 71 -18.41 0.62 0.58
C SER A 71 -17.39 0.56 -0.56
N GLN A 72 -17.46 1.51 -1.48
CA GLN A 72 -16.42 1.69 -2.50
C GLN A 72 -15.06 1.86 -1.86
N THR A 73 -14.93 2.70 -0.83
CA THR A 73 -13.66 2.91 -0.11
C THR A 73 -13.11 1.62 0.50
N ASN A 74 -13.98 0.74 1.04
CA ASN A 74 -13.52 -0.55 1.54
C ASN A 74 -12.93 -1.42 0.41
N LEU A 75 -13.56 -1.45 -0.78
CA LEU A 75 -13.04 -2.20 -1.93
C LEU A 75 -11.72 -1.62 -2.45
N GLU A 76 -11.60 -0.31 -2.51
CA GLU A 76 -10.38 0.36 -2.90
C GLU A 76 -9.25 0.07 -1.91
N ASP A 77 -9.51 0.20 -0.60
CA ASP A 77 -8.54 -0.15 0.45
C ASP A 77 -8.12 -1.62 0.37
N ILE A 78 -9.07 -2.57 0.14
CA ILE A 78 -8.78 -3.99 -0.09
C ILE A 78 -7.87 -4.17 -1.31
N SER A 79 -8.22 -3.51 -2.42
CA SER A 79 -7.46 -3.61 -3.68
C SER A 79 -6.01 -3.19 -3.51
N TYR A 80 -5.77 -2.03 -2.89
CA TYR A 80 -4.41 -1.52 -2.68
C TYR A 80 -3.66 -2.27 -1.59
N ALA A 81 -4.34 -2.78 -0.57
CA ALA A 81 -3.72 -3.65 0.43
C ALA A 81 -3.24 -4.98 -0.19
N LEU A 82 -4.07 -5.63 -1.01
CA LEU A 82 -3.68 -6.84 -1.75
C LEU A 82 -2.58 -6.54 -2.78
N ASN A 83 -2.58 -5.34 -3.37
CA ASN A 83 -1.54 -4.88 -4.30
C ASN A 83 -0.16 -4.73 -3.62
N ILE A 84 -0.11 -4.52 -2.31
CA ILE A 84 1.13 -4.54 -1.53
C ILE A 84 1.54 -5.98 -1.23
N VAL A 85 0.68 -6.77 -0.59
CA VAL A 85 1.07 -8.08 -0.07
C VAL A 85 1.33 -9.13 -1.16
N LYS A 86 0.88 -8.90 -2.41
CA LYS A 86 1.11 -9.78 -3.56
C LYS A 86 2.59 -9.97 -3.93
N PHE A 87 3.45 -9.02 -3.56
CA PHE A 87 4.86 -9.04 -3.94
C PHE A 87 5.71 -9.96 -3.07
N PHE A 88 5.21 -10.39 -1.92
CA PHE A 88 5.99 -11.10 -0.91
C PHE A 88 5.63 -12.58 -0.86
N ASP A 89 6.66 -13.43 -0.87
CA ASP A 89 6.52 -14.87 -0.65
C ASP A 89 6.49 -15.19 0.86
N ASP A 90 7.20 -14.41 1.67
CA ASP A 90 7.12 -14.46 3.14
C ASP A 90 5.80 -13.86 3.63
N THR A 91 5.42 -14.19 4.88
CA THR A 91 4.24 -13.60 5.52
C THR A 91 4.28 -12.09 5.44
N ALA A 92 3.25 -11.49 4.86
CA ALA A 92 3.12 -10.05 4.74
C ALA A 92 1.75 -9.56 5.19
N CYS A 93 1.73 -8.38 5.78
CA CYS A 93 0.53 -7.68 6.19
C CYS A 93 0.57 -6.23 5.72
N ALA A 94 -0.55 -5.74 5.18
CA ALA A 94 -0.75 -4.33 4.86
C ALA A 94 -1.98 -3.79 5.59
N VAL A 95 -1.83 -2.64 6.23
CA VAL A 95 -2.89 -1.91 6.92
C VAL A 95 -3.17 -0.65 6.11
N MET A 96 -4.34 -0.63 5.45
CA MET A 96 -4.72 0.40 4.49
C MET A 96 -5.79 1.31 5.05
N LYS A 97 -5.63 2.61 4.84
CA LYS A 97 -6.62 3.62 5.22
C LYS A 97 -6.69 4.73 4.17
N HIS A 98 -7.89 4.92 3.59
CA HIS A 98 -8.11 5.96 2.56
C HIS A 98 -7.15 5.82 1.38
N VAL A 99 -7.02 4.59 0.90
CA VAL A 99 -6.20 4.20 -0.26
C VAL A 99 -4.69 4.51 -0.11
N ASN A 100 -4.24 4.63 1.14
CA ASN A 100 -2.81 4.75 1.48
C ASN A 100 -2.46 3.78 2.60
N PRO A 101 -1.28 3.14 2.58
CA PRO A 101 -0.85 2.31 3.68
C PRO A 101 -0.56 3.18 4.92
N SER A 102 -1.24 2.90 6.03
CA SER A 102 -0.80 3.39 7.33
C SER A 102 0.45 2.65 7.79
N GLY A 103 0.62 1.44 7.31
CA GLY A 103 1.83 0.65 7.45
C GLY A 103 1.70 -0.71 6.76
N ALA A 104 2.84 -1.31 6.50
CA ALA A 104 2.96 -2.67 6.00
C ALA A 104 4.18 -3.34 6.64
N ALA A 105 4.18 -4.66 6.69
CA ALA A 105 5.32 -5.41 7.19
C ALA A 105 5.46 -6.74 6.44
N VAL A 106 6.72 -7.17 6.35
CA VAL A 106 7.13 -8.48 5.84
C VAL A 106 7.84 -9.23 6.95
N GLY A 107 7.44 -10.47 7.18
CA GLY A 107 8.00 -11.31 8.22
C GLY A 107 9.46 -11.64 7.97
N LEU A 108 10.26 -11.57 9.02
CA LEU A 108 11.58 -12.17 9.04
C LEU A 108 11.47 -13.68 9.30
N PRO A 109 12.50 -14.49 8.99
CA PRO A 109 12.45 -15.94 9.21
C PRO A 109 12.02 -16.30 10.65
N GLY A 110 10.94 -17.08 10.78
CA GLY A 110 10.39 -17.53 12.07
C GLY A 110 9.45 -16.57 12.77
N GLU A 111 9.14 -15.42 12.19
CA GLU A 111 8.13 -14.51 12.74
C GLU A 111 6.71 -15.06 12.57
N SER A 112 5.88 -14.89 13.62
CA SER A 112 4.46 -15.24 13.57
C SER A 112 3.65 -14.22 12.78
N VAL A 113 2.50 -14.65 12.23
CA VAL A 113 1.53 -13.77 11.54
C VAL A 113 1.12 -12.59 12.44
N LYS A 114 0.93 -12.87 13.75
CA LYS A 114 0.64 -11.84 14.75
C LYS A 114 1.75 -10.79 14.84
N SER A 115 3.02 -11.20 14.88
CA SER A 115 4.17 -10.27 14.93
C SER A 115 4.18 -9.36 13.71
N VAL A 116 3.98 -9.93 12.51
CA VAL A 116 3.94 -9.18 11.26
C VAL A 116 2.76 -8.19 11.24
N TYR A 117 1.59 -8.60 11.73
CA TYR A 117 0.45 -7.70 11.89
C TYR A 117 0.76 -6.53 12.83
N LEU A 118 1.35 -6.82 13.99
CA LEU A 118 1.71 -5.77 14.96
C LEU A 118 2.68 -4.76 14.36
N LYS A 119 3.70 -5.22 13.65
CA LYS A 119 4.62 -4.34 12.92
C LYS A 119 3.88 -3.43 11.91
N ALA A 120 2.97 -4.01 11.12
CA ALA A 120 2.20 -3.24 10.14
C ALA A 120 1.25 -2.22 10.79
N ARG A 121 0.54 -2.62 11.85
CA ARG A 121 -0.39 -1.75 12.60
C ARG A 121 0.35 -0.61 13.30
N ASP A 122 1.44 -0.94 13.98
CA ASP A 122 2.14 -0.02 14.87
C ASP A 122 3.03 0.98 14.10
N ALA A 123 3.23 0.78 12.80
CA ALA A 123 3.78 1.80 11.92
C ALA A 123 2.98 3.13 12.03
N ASP A 124 1.65 3.05 12.15
CA ASP A 124 0.76 4.17 12.49
C ASP A 124 -0.51 3.68 13.19
N ALA A 125 -0.40 3.32 14.45
CA ALA A 125 -1.54 2.82 15.24
C ALA A 125 -2.75 3.79 15.25
N ARG A 126 -2.50 5.09 15.13
CA ARG A 126 -3.56 6.11 15.05
C ARG A 126 -4.32 6.02 13.73
N ALA A 127 -3.61 5.93 12.61
CA ALA A 127 -4.21 5.80 11.28
C ALA A 127 -4.79 4.40 11.05
N ALA A 128 -4.24 3.37 11.70
CA ALA A 128 -4.76 2.00 11.66
C ALA A 128 -6.16 1.84 12.26
N PHE A 129 -6.62 2.78 13.07
CA PHE A 129 -7.97 2.77 13.63
C PHE A 129 -9.04 2.87 12.52
N GLY A 130 -9.82 1.81 12.36
CA GLY A 130 -10.85 1.71 11.32
C GLY A 130 -10.28 1.47 9.91
N SER A 131 -9.19 0.73 9.80
CA SER A 131 -8.52 0.35 8.56
C SER A 131 -9.05 -0.93 7.94
N VAL A 132 -8.60 -1.21 6.73
CA VAL A 132 -8.61 -2.52 6.09
C VAL A 132 -7.25 -3.18 6.32
N ILE A 133 -7.28 -4.46 6.71
CA ILE A 133 -6.10 -5.27 7.02
C ILE A 133 -6.04 -6.42 6.01
N ALA A 134 -4.96 -6.52 5.23
CA ALA A 134 -4.76 -7.60 4.28
C ALA A 134 -3.54 -8.46 4.65
N PHE A 135 -3.68 -9.76 4.41
CA PHE A 135 -2.61 -10.75 4.56
C PHE A 135 -2.44 -11.54 3.25
N ASN A 136 -1.23 -11.98 2.97
CA ASN A 136 -0.96 -12.93 1.89
C ASN A 136 -0.98 -14.40 2.37
N THR A 137 -1.20 -14.64 3.65
CA THR A 137 -1.19 -15.95 4.29
C THR A 137 -2.44 -16.19 5.13
N GLU A 138 -2.58 -17.40 5.70
CA GLU A 138 -3.65 -17.77 6.61
C GLU A 138 -3.59 -16.96 7.91
N VAL A 139 -4.74 -16.45 8.35
CA VAL A 139 -4.88 -15.75 9.65
C VAL A 139 -5.17 -16.77 10.74
N ASP A 140 -4.33 -16.78 11.77
CA ASP A 140 -4.47 -17.64 12.94
C ASP A 140 -5.29 -17.01 14.08
N ALA A 141 -5.58 -17.79 15.10
CA ALA A 141 -6.42 -17.37 16.23
C ALA A 141 -5.77 -16.27 17.09
N GLU A 142 -4.44 -16.27 17.23
CA GLU A 142 -3.74 -15.24 17.99
C GLU A 142 -3.79 -13.89 17.27
N THR A 143 -3.57 -13.91 15.97
CA THR A 143 -3.70 -12.73 15.11
C THR A 143 -5.12 -12.19 15.12
N ALA A 144 -6.13 -13.06 15.03
CA ALA A 144 -7.53 -12.65 15.09
C ALA A 144 -7.89 -11.95 16.40
N ARG A 145 -7.45 -12.48 17.55
CA ARG A 145 -7.68 -11.82 18.85
C ARG A 145 -7.01 -10.45 18.92
N GLU A 146 -5.80 -10.34 18.38
CA GLU A 146 -5.07 -9.06 18.35
C GLU A 146 -5.78 -8.04 17.47
N ILE A 147 -6.27 -8.44 16.29
CA ILE A 147 -7.07 -7.57 15.41
C ILE A 147 -8.34 -7.10 16.15
N MET A 148 -9.01 -8.00 16.84
CA MET A 148 -10.25 -7.70 17.56
C MET A 148 -10.04 -6.78 18.76
N SER A 149 -8.82 -6.61 19.26
CA SER A 149 -8.49 -5.70 20.37
C SER A 149 -8.53 -4.21 19.98
N THR A 150 -8.43 -3.90 18.67
CA THR A 150 -8.49 -2.53 18.13
C THR A 150 -9.58 -2.44 17.07
N PHE A 151 -10.06 -1.22 16.76
CA PHE A 151 -11.10 -1.07 15.74
C PHE A 151 -10.53 -1.27 14.32
N ALA A 152 -11.10 -2.25 13.60
CA ALA A 152 -10.85 -2.49 12.18
C ALA A 152 -12.18 -2.59 11.41
N GLU A 153 -12.19 -2.14 10.16
CA GLU A 153 -13.40 -2.24 9.31
C GLU A 153 -13.46 -3.54 8.53
N CYS A 154 -12.33 -3.99 7.98
CA CYS A 154 -12.27 -5.21 7.17
C CYS A 154 -10.97 -5.96 7.42
N VAL A 155 -11.04 -7.29 7.34
CA VAL A 155 -9.88 -8.17 7.22
C VAL A 155 -10.04 -9.00 5.96
N VAL A 156 -8.98 -9.05 5.14
CA VAL A 156 -8.93 -9.85 3.91
C VAL A 156 -7.70 -10.75 3.93
N ALA A 157 -7.91 -12.04 3.68
CA ALA A 157 -6.86 -13.05 3.64
C ALA A 157 -7.24 -14.20 2.70
N PRO A 158 -6.28 -15.00 2.22
CA PRO A 158 -6.56 -16.18 1.41
C PRO A 158 -7.27 -17.28 2.21
N SER A 159 -7.01 -17.39 3.51
CA SER A 159 -7.66 -18.36 4.40
C SER A 159 -7.64 -17.93 5.87
N TYR A 160 -8.43 -18.63 6.67
CA TYR A 160 -8.55 -18.45 8.11
C TYR A 160 -8.47 -19.82 8.78
N ALA A 161 -7.64 -19.95 9.81
CA ALA A 161 -7.48 -21.20 10.54
C ALA A 161 -8.81 -21.62 11.23
N PRO A 162 -9.00 -22.91 11.53
CA PRO A 162 -10.19 -23.39 12.24
C PRO A 162 -10.45 -22.63 13.53
N GLY A 163 -11.72 -22.22 13.77
CA GLY A 163 -12.14 -21.48 14.95
C GLY A 163 -11.90 -19.96 14.91
N VAL A 164 -11.17 -19.44 13.93
CA VAL A 164 -10.91 -17.99 13.79
C VAL A 164 -12.19 -17.21 13.54
N LEU A 165 -13.12 -17.76 12.77
CA LEU A 165 -14.39 -17.09 12.49
C LEU A 165 -15.25 -16.94 13.76
N ASP A 166 -15.14 -17.84 14.72
CA ASP A 166 -15.85 -17.73 16.00
C ASP A 166 -15.32 -16.52 16.79
N ILE A 167 -14.00 -16.28 16.76
CA ILE A 167 -13.39 -15.10 17.39
C ILE A 167 -13.91 -13.82 16.73
N PHE A 168 -13.92 -13.76 15.39
CA PHE A 168 -14.44 -12.59 14.69
C PHE A 168 -15.95 -12.39 14.87
N ASN A 169 -16.72 -13.43 15.17
CA ASN A 169 -18.15 -13.37 15.42
C ASN A 169 -18.50 -13.04 16.87
N ASP A 170 -17.56 -13.11 17.81
CA ASP A 170 -17.77 -12.77 19.22
C ASP A 170 -17.91 -11.24 19.41
N GLY A 171 -19.07 -10.72 19.04
CA GLY A 171 -19.41 -9.31 19.22
C GLY A 171 -19.78 -8.91 20.65
N GLU A 172 -19.89 -9.86 21.57
CA GLU A 172 -20.13 -9.58 23.00
C GLU A 172 -18.81 -9.26 23.71
N THR A 173 -17.78 -10.05 23.48
CA THR A 173 -16.42 -9.77 23.99
C THR A 173 -15.81 -8.57 23.27
N TYR A 174 -15.92 -8.52 21.95
CA TYR A 174 -15.28 -7.51 21.10
C TYR A 174 -16.28 -6.49 20.53
N LYS A 175 -16.96 -5.76 21.41
CA LYS A 175 -18.04 -4.82 21.05
C LYS A 175 -17.66 -3.79 19.99
N LEU A 176 -16.40 -3.34 20.00
CA LEU A 176 -15.89 -2.35 19.06
C LEU A 176 -15.91 -2.89 17.62
N ASN A 177 -15.65 -4.17 17.44
CA ASN A 177 -15.57 -4.86 16.14
C ASN A 177 -16.82 -5.71 15.81
N LYS A 178 -17.95 -5.48 16.49
CA LYS A 178 -19.20 -6.19 16.21
C LYS A 178 -19.55 -6.24 14.72
N HIS A 179 -19.21 -5.18 13.99
CA HIS A 179 -19.52 -5.01 12.57
C HIS A 179 -18.31 -5.12 11.64
N ILE A 180 -17.20 -5.70 12.08
CA ILE A 180 -16.06 -6.00 11.24
C ILE A 180 -16.47 -6.92 10.09
N ARG A 181 -15.87 -6.74 8.91
CA ARG A 181 -16.09 -7.59 7.74
C ARG A 181 -14.93 -8.53 7.58
N ILE A 182 -15.22 -9.80 7.40
CA ILE A 182 -14.20 -10.84 7.20
C ILE A 182 -14.37 -11.40 5.79
N ILE A 183 -13.28 -11.37 5.03
CA ILE A 183 -13.30 -11.60 3.60
C ILE A 183 -12.21 -12.60 3.24
N ARG A 184 -12.57 -13.65 2.53
CA ARG A 184 -11.61 -14.53 1.87
C ARG A 184 -11.42 -14.07 0.44
N CYS A 185 -10.20 -13.67 0.06
CA CYS A 185 -9.89 -13.30 -1.31
C CYS A 185 -9.65 -14.54 -2.19
N GLY A 186 -9.69 -14.34 -3.50
CA GLY A 186 -9.22 -15.34 -4.46
C GLY A 186 -7.68 -15.42 -4.46
N ALA A 187 -7.13 -16.13 -5.44
CA ALA A 187 -5.68 -16.33 -5.56
C ALA A 187 -4.95 -15.00 -5.75
N ILE A 188 -4.19 -14.56 -4.74
CA ILE A 188 -3.37 -13.34 -4.78
C ILE A 188 -2.30 -13.43 -5.88
N SER A 189 -1.82 -14.65 -6.16
CA SER A 189 -0.85 -14.92 -7.24
C SER A 189 -1.37 -14.60 -8.65
N SER A 190 -2.68 -14.42 -8.83
CA SER A 190 -3.27 -13.98 -10.11
C SER A 190 -3.14 -12.48 -10.35
N LEU A 191 -2.76 -11.70 -9.34
CA LEU A 191 -2.56 -10.27 -9.49
C LEU A 191 -1.21 -10.00 -10.20
N PRO A 192 -1.19 -9.21 -11.29
CA PRO A 192 0.05 -8.89 -11.99
C PRO A 192 0.99 -8.09 -11.07
N ARG A 193 2.27 -8.47 -11.05
CA ARG A 193 3.31 -7.86 -10.21
C ARG A 193 4.32 -7.08 -11.02
N PHE A 194 4.83 -7.71 -12.07
CA PHE A 194 5.98 -7.23 -12.82
C PHE A 194 5.62 -6.84 -14.24
N VAL A 195 6.43 -5.99 -14.83
CA VAL A 195 6.29 -5.64 -16.26
C VAL A 195 6.36 -6.94 -17.08
N GLY A 196 5.32 -7.17 -17.88
CA GLY A 196 5.13 -8.41 -18.64
C GLY A 196 4.07 -9.36 -18.06
N ASP A 197 3.68 -9.21 -16.80
CA ASP A 197 2.63 -10.06 -16.19
C ASP A 197 1.21 -9.70 -16.69
N ALA A 198 1.03 -8.49 -17.23
CA ALA A 198 -0.28 -7.95 -17.57
C ALA A 198 -0.44 -7.75 -19.08
N GLY A 199 -1.55 -8.24 -19.62
CA GLY A 199 -2.01 -7.92 -20.96
C GLY A 199 -2.94 -6.69 -21.01
N PRO A 200 -3.48 -6.36 -22.21
CA PRO A 200 -4.41 -5.23 -22.37
C PRO A 200 -5.67 -5.31 -21.49
N GLU A 201 -6.03 -6.51 -21.06
CA GLU A 201 -7.15 -6.77 -20.14
C GLU A 201 -6.96 -6.18 -18.75
N HIS A 202 -5.72 -5.89 -18.36
CA HIS A 202 -5.38 -5.28 -17.07
C HIS A 202 -5.27 -3.75 -17.14
N ASN A 203 -5.52 -3.15 -18.30
CA ASN A 203 -5.47 -1.70 -18.44
C ASN A 203 -6.36 -1.01 -17.41
N THR A 204 -5.83 0.05 -16.81
CA THR A 204 -6.58 0.91 -15.89
C THR A 204 -7.43 1.91 -16.67
N MET A 205 -8.56 2.30 -16.10
CA MET A 205 -9.48 3.27 -16.71
C MET A 205 -9.81 4.36 -15.70
N LYS A 206 -9.64 5.60 -16.11
CA LYS A 206 -9.94 6.76 -15.28
C LYS A 206 -10.89 7.69 -16.01
N VAL A 207 -12.05 7.93 -15.42
CA VAL A 207 -13.04 8.88 -15.94
C VAL A 207 -12.64 10.29 -15.53
N LEU A 208 -12.57 11.21 -16.48
CA LEU A 208 -12.32 12.64 -16.26
C LEU A 208 -13.62 13.37 -15.89
N ALA A 209 -13.50 14.63 -15.48
CA ALA A 209 -14.62 15.42 -14.97
C ALA A 209 -15.77 15.61 -15.97
N ASP A 210 -15.48 15.58 -17.26
CA ASP A 210 -16.47 15.72 -18.36
C ASP A 210 -17.01 14.39 -18.89
N GLY A 211 -16.60 13.26 -18.28
CA GLY A 211 -16.94 11.91 -18.73
C GLY A 211 -15.98 11.31 -19.74
N SER A 212 -14.94 12.05 -20.18
CA SER A 212 -13.87 11.50 -21.01
C SER A 212 -13.10 10.42 -20.27
N LEU A 213 -12.52 9.47 -20.99
CA LEU A 213 -11.87 8.29 -20.46
C LEU A 213 -10.37 8.25 -20.79
N VAL A 214 -9.55 8.10 -19.79
CA VAL A 214 -8.13 7.74 -19.95
C VAL A 214 -7.98 6.23 -19.74
N VAL A 215 -7.33 5.57 -20.70
CA VAL A 215 -6.96 4.18 -20.63
C VAL A 215 -5.44 4.10 -20.58
N ALA A 216 -4.88 3.42 -19.59
CA ALA A 216 -3.44 3.29 -19.40
C ALA A 216 -3.07 1.86 -19.00
N GLN A 217 -1.84 1.46 -19.29
CA GLN A 217 -1.29 0.22 -18.75
C GLN A 217 -1.25 0.27 -17.22
N PRO A 218 -1.34 -0.88 -16.53
CA PRO A 218 -1.26 -0.92 -15.06
C PRO A 218 0.12 -0.48 -14.58
N LEU A 219 0.18 0.11 -13.39
CA LEU A 219 1.44 0.43 -12.72
C LEU A 219 2.05 -0.87 -12.20
N LEU A 220 3.10 -1.32 -12.85
CA LEU A 220 3.89 -2.49 -12.49
C LEU A 220 5.35 -2.09 -12.35
N THR A 221 6.19 -2.99 -11.81
CA THR A 221 7.62 -2.73 -11.66
C THR A 221 8.47 -3.77 -12.40
N SER A 222 9.65 -3.36 -12.85
CA SER A 222 10.66 -4.26 -13.40
C SER A 222 11.66 -4.74 -12.33
N LEU A 223 11.54 -4.25 -11.10
CA LEU A 223 12.36 -4.69 -9.97
C LEU A 223 11.81 -5.99 -9.38
N HIS A 224 12.45 -7.14 -9.64
CA HIS A 224 12.01 -8.45 -9.17
C HIS A 224 12.57 -8.81 -7.78
N GLY A 225 13.66 -8.16 -7.36
CA GLY A 225 14.27 -8.45 -6.06
C GLY A 225 15.62 -7.80 -5.83
N VAL A 226 16.31 -8.24 -4.80
CA VAL A 226 17.61 -7.69 -4.38
C VAL A 226 18.66 -7.76 -5.50
N GLY A 227 18.62 -8.79 -6.36
CA GLY A 227 19.55 -8.96 -7.47
C GLY A 227 19.46 -7.88 -8.55
N ASP A 228 18.35 -7.15 -8.62
CA ASP A 228 18.10 -6.08 -9.60
C ASP A 228 18.50 -4.68 -9.07
N LEU A 229 18.95 -4.59 -7.82
CA LEU A 229 19.39 -3.32 -7.25
C LEU A 229 20.70 -2.86 -7.90
N VAL A 230 20.66 -1.72 -8.58
CA VAL A 230 21.81 -1.13 -9.25
C VAL A 230 22.29 0.10 -8.48
N PRO A 231 23.55 0.15 -8.00
CA PRO A 231 24.10 1.36 -7.43
C PRO A 231 23.96 2.53 -8.38
N ALA A 232 23.50 3.69 -7.89
CA ALA A 232 23.27 4.87 -8.70
C ALA A 232 24.56 5.35 -9.37
N GLU A 233 24.49 5.68 -10.66
CA GLU A 233 25.59 6.30 -11.40
C GLU A 233 25.07 7.33 -12.41
N ALA A 234 25.73 8.46 -12.51
CA ALA A 234 25.39 9.53 -13.44
C ALA A 234 26.58 10.43 -13.73
N GLU A 235 26.51 11.16 -14.83
CA GLU A 235 27.51 12.16 -15.20
C GLU A 235 26.84 13.50 -15.52
N ASN A 236 27.48 14.59 -15.09
CA ASN A 236 27.11 15.93 -15.54
C ASN A 236 28.36 16.83 -15.65
N LYS A 237 28.15 18.05 -16.24
CA LYS A 237 29.26 19.01 -16.45
C LYS A 237 29.81 19.62 -15.15
N ARG A 238 29.06 19.57 -14.05
CA ARG A 238 29.43 20.21 -12.77
C ARG A 238 30.41 19.39 -11.94
N CYS A 239 30.16 18.10 -11.83
CA CYS A 239 30.95 17.21 -10.96
C CYS A 239 31.52 15.97 -11.68
N GLY A 240 31.34 15.87 -13.02
CA GLY A 240 31.77 14.72 -13.80
C GLY A 240 30.97 13.45 -13.47
N PHE A 241 31.57 12.30 -13.76
CA PHE A 241 31.00 10.99 -13.46
C PHE A 241 30.99 10.75 -11.95
N GLN A 242 29.85 10.32 -11.43
CA GLN A 242 29.65 9.95 -10.04
C GLN A 242 29.01 8.56 -9.98
N LYS A 243 29.40 7.75 -9.00
CA LYS A 243 28.82 6.46 -8.70
C LYS A 243 28.62 6.34 -7.19
N SER A 244 27.52 5.71 -6.77
CA SER A 244 27.30 5.42 -5.36
C SER A 244 28.41 4.52 -4.82
N ALA A 245 29.15 5.02 -3.83
CA ALA A 245 30.32 4.36 -3.25
C ALA A 245 30.00 3.65 -1.94
N VAL A 246 28.84 3.91 -1.36
CA VAL A 246 28.38 3.30 -0.11
C VAL A 246 27.50 2.09 -0.47
N GLU A 247 27.76 0.96 0.18
CA GLU A 247 26.96 -0.25 0.02
C GLU A 247 25.98 -0.43 1.19
N ALA A 248 24.77 -0.79 0.86
CA ALA A 248 23.78 -1.22 1.84
C ALA A 248 24.06 -2.67 2.30
N THR A 249 23.75 -2.97 3.56
CA THR A 249 23.79 -4.35 4.06
C THR A 249 22.73 -5.22 3.35
N GLU A 250 22.87 -6.53 3.40
CA GLU A 250 21.90 -7.44 2.79
C GLU A 250 20.47 -7.26 3.36
N GLN A 251 20.35 -6.94 4.66
CA GLN A 251 19.05 -6.61 5.25
C GLN A 251 18.49 -5.31 4.68
N GLN A 252 19.31 -4.27 4.58
CA GLN A 252 18.90 -3.01 3.98
C GLN A 252 18.50 -3.16 2.51
N LYS A 253 19.18 -4.01 1.74
CA LYS A 253 18.79 -4.31 0.35
C LYS A 253 17.40 -4.96 0.29
N ARG A 254 17.10 -5.92 1.19
CA ARG A 254 15.74 -6.48 1.31
C ARG A 254 14.71 -5.43 1.70
N ASP A 255 15.05 -4.56 2.64
CA ASP A 255 14.18 -3.47 3.08
C ASP A 255 13.95 -2.42 1.98
N LEU A 256 14.96 -2.12 1.13
CA LEU A 256 14.81 -1.25 -0.04
C LEU A 256 13.79 -1.82 -1.05
N VAL A 257 13.88 -3.12 -1.34
CA VAL A 257 12.92 -3.80 -2.22
C VAL A 257 11.52 -3.78 -1.60
N ALA A 258 11.40 -4.07 -0.31
CA ALA A 258 10.11 -4.01 0.39
C ALA A 258 9.53 -2.58 0.38
N ALA A 259 10.34 -1.58 0.66
CA ALA A 259 9.94 -0.17 0.60
C ALA A 259 9.46 0.23 -0.80
N TRP A 260 10.13 -0.27 -1.85
CA TRP A 260 9.74 -0.04 -3.24
C TRP A 260 8.37 -0.64 -3.57
N TYR A 261 8.16 -1.90 -3.21
CA TYR A 261 6.88 -2.59 -3.45
C TYR A 261 5.71 -1.95 -2.69
N ILE A 262 5.94 -1.50 -1.47
CA ILE A 262 4.92 -0.77 -0.68
C ILE A 262 4.62 0.57 -1.34
N ASN A 263 5.64 1.26 -1.86
CA ASN A 263 5.51 2.60 -2.44
C ASN A 263 4.69 2.62 -3.75
N LEU A 264 4.60 1.49 -4.49
CA LEU A 264 3.70 1.34 -5.64
C LEU A 264 2.22 1.62 -5.30
N SER A 265 1.85 1.50 -4.03
CA SER A 265 0.49 1.74 -3.52
C SER A 265 0.38 3.01 -2.67
N VAL A 266 1.37 3.89 -2.72
CA VAL A 266 1.36 5.19 -2.02
C VAL A 266 1.06 6.31 -3.00
N ARG A 267 0.16 7.20 -2.63
CA ARG A 267 -0.17 8.36 -3.47
C ARG A 267 1.01 9.32 -3.56
N SER A 268 1.36 9.71 -4.78
CA SER A 268 2.49 10.58 -5.10
C SER A 268 2.28 12.04 -4.59
N ASN A 269 3.34 12.76 -4.18
CA ASN A 269 4.69 12.25 -3.97
C ASN A 269 4.71 11.27 -2.80
N GLY A 270 5.23 10.07 -3.06
CA GLY A 270 5.25 8.97 -2.12
C GLY A 270 6.67 8.68 -1.60
N VAL A 271 6.78 8.53 -0.29
CA VAL A 271 8.01 8.13 0.41
C VAL A 271 7.67 7.07 1.44
N VAL A 272 8.41 5.96 1.43
CA VAL A 272 8.25 4.87 2.40
C VAL A 272 9.57 4.62 3.11
N ILE A 273 9.54 4.65 4.44
CA ILE A 273 10.70 4.37 5.29
C ILE A 273 10.50 3.00 5.93
N VAL A 274 11.47 2.10 5.72
CA VAL A 274 11.44 0.70 6.20
C VAL A 274 12.68 0.38 7.00
N LYS A 275 12.53 -0.48 8.00
CA LYS A 275 13.62 -1.13 8.71
C LYS A 275 13.17 -2.51 9.20
N ASP A 276 14.02 -3.52 9.00
CA ASP A 276 13.80 -4.91 9.45
C ASP A 276 12.42 -5.46 9.04
N GLY A 277 12.05 -5.23 7.78
CA GLY A 277 10.76 -5.64 7.19
C GLY A 277 9.54 -4.84 7.68
N GLN A 278 9.71 -3.82 8.51
CA GLN A 278 8.64 -2.98 9.04
C GLN A 278 8.63 -1.60 8.40
N THR A 279 7.48 -1.15 7.91
CA THR A 279 7.26 0.28 7.62
C THR A 279 7.35 1.07 8.90
N LEU A 280 8.24 2.04 8.95
CA LEU A 280 8.36 2.98 10.08
C LEU A 280 7.50 4.22 9.86
N SER A 281 7.40 4.69 8.62
CA SER A 281 6.58 5.84 8.27
C SER A 281 6.34 5.93 6.76
N VAL A 282 5.27 6.65 6.38
CA VAL A 282 4.89 6.92 4.99
C VAL A 282 4.60 8.42 4.82
N GLY A 283 5.29 9.05 3.87
CA GLY A 283 4.94 10.36 3.32
C GLY A 283 4.09 10.16 2.08
N THR A 284 3.01 10.89 1.93
CA THR A 284 2.04 10.68 0.86
C THR A 284 1.31 11.94 0.46
N GLY A 285 1.06 12.10 -0.85
CA GLY A 285 0.20 13.15 -1.39
C GLY A 285 0.76 14.57 -1.32
N GLU A 286 2.03 14.72 -1.01
CA GLU A 286 2.70 16.02 -0.99
C GLU A 286 2.97 16.54 -2.41
N GLN A 287 2.95 17.87 -2.57
CA GLN A 287 3.15 18.48 -3.87
C GLN A 287 4.63 18.55 -4.27
N ASP A 288 5.54 18.45 -3.32
CA ASP A 288 6.96 18.43 -3.56
C ASP A 288 7.66 17.25 -2.87
N ARG A 289 8.85 16.92 -3.36
CA ARG A 289 9.63 15.74 -2.91
C ARG A 289 10.12 15.88 -1.48
N VAL A 290 10.65 17.05 -1.14
CA VAL A 290 11.21 17.31 0.19
C VAL A 290 10.10 17.30 1.23
N GLY A 291 8.93 17.89 0.93
CA GLY A 291 7.76 17.87 1.79
C GLY A 291 7.29 16.44 2.11
N ALA A 292 7.33 15.51 1.12
CA ALA A 292 6.98 14.11 1.37
C ALA A 292 7.97 13.43 2.34
N ILE A 293 9.27 13.73 2.22
CA ILE A 293 10.30 13.22 3.14
C ILE A 293 10.11 13.81 4.54
N GLU A 294 9.93 15.12 4.65
CA GLU A 294 9.70 15.81 5.91
C GLU A 294 8.43 15.32 6.61
N GLN A 295 7.35 15.08 5.85
CA GLN A 295 6.12 14.50 6.37
C GLN A 295 6.36 13.11 6.97
N ALA A 296 7.10 12.23 6.26
CA ALA A 296 7.43 10.90 6.77
C ALA A 296 8.26 10.98 8.06
N ILE A 297 9.29 11.83 8.10
CA ILE A 297 10.14 12.04 9.27
C ILE A 297 9.33 12.60 10.45
N ALA A 298 8.47 13.59 10.20
CA ALA A 298 7.63 14.19 11.24
C ALA A 298 6.63 13.17 11.82
N LYS A 299 5.99 12.36 10.98
CA LYS A 299 5.12 11.28 11.42
C LYS A 299 5.86 10.26 12.28
N PHE A 300 7.06 9.87 11.89
CA PHE A 300 7.90 8.99 12.71
C PHE A 300 8.19 9.61 14.08
N GLY A 301 8.65 10.85 14.12
CA GLY A 301 8.94 11.55 15.37
C GLY A 301 7.76 11.67 16.32
N GLN A 302 6.55 11.85 15.79
CA GLN A 302 5.32 11.89 16.60
C GLN A 302 4.93 10.53 17.19
N LYS A 303 5.15 9.43 16.45
CA LYS A 303 4.75 8.08 16.85
C LYS A 303 5.74 7.39 17.75
N TYR A 304 7.02 7.60 17.50
CA TYR A 304 8.13 6.96 18.20
C TYR A 304 8.87 7.95 19.11
N SER A 305 8.17 8.94 19.68
CA SER A 305 8.76 9.94 20.56
C SER A 305 9.56 9.28 21.70
N GLY A 306 10.85 9.55 21.75
CA GLY A 306 11.77 9.01 22.76
C GLY A 306 12.38 7.63 22.44
N SER A 307 12.00 6.94 21.39
CA SER A 307 12.50 5.59 21.05
C SER A 307 13.59 5.58 19.98
N GLY A 308 14.14 6.72 19.62
CA GLY A 308 15.32 6.72 18.77
C GLY A 308 15.14 7.34 17.39
N VAL A 309 16.19 7.26 16.68
CA VAL A 309 16.48 7.83 15.38
C VAL A 309 16.06 6.80 14.33
N LEU A 310 15.72 7.26 13.14
CA LEU A 310 15.61 6.43 11.93
C LEU A 310 16.98 5.83 11.54
N ARG A 311 17.80 5.52 12.56
CA ARG A 311 19.15 5.00 12.34
C ARG A 311 19.11 3.68 11.59
N ASP A 312 19.89 3.61 10.51
CA ASP A 312 20.03 2.45 9.65
C ASP A 312 18.73 2.04 8.92
N ALA A 313 17.71 2.89 8.95
CA ALA A 313 16.51 2.71 8.12
C ALA A 313 16.83 3.00 6.66
N VAL A 314 15.99 2.44 5.79
CA VAL A 314 16.05 2.70 4.35
C VAL A 314 14.83 3.50 3.89
N MET A 315 14.93 4.14 2.73
CA MET A 315 13.85 4.94 2.16
C MET A 315 13.66 4.62 0.68
N SER A 316 12.40 4.47 0.27
CA SER A 316 11.99 4.48 -1.13
C SER A 316 11.36 5.82 -1.48
N SER A 317 11.72 6.37 -2.65
CA SER A 317 11.08 7.54 -3.24
C SER A 317 10.46 7.15 -4.59
N ASP A 318 9.20 7.52 -4.83
CA ASP A 318 8.46 7.18 -6.06
C ASP A 318 8.94 7.98 -7.30
N GLY A 319 9.78 9.00 -7.11
CA GLY A 319 10.40 9.82 -8.15
C GLY A 319 11.83 10.23 -7.81
N PHE A 320 12.54 10.76 -8.80
CA PHE A 320 13.92 11.23 -8.65
C PHE A 320 14.03 12.45 -7.71
N PHE A 321 15.24 12.71 -7.25
CA PHE A 321 15.57 13.91 -6.48
C PHE A 321 15.94 15.06 -7.44
N PRO A 322 15.18 16.16 -7.48
CA PRO A 322 15.53 17.30 -8.33
C PRO A 322 16.78 18.05 -7.84
N PHE A 323 17.08 17.96 -6.54
CA PHE A 323 18.21 18.58 -5.85
C PHE A 323 18.72 17.70 -4.72
N GLU A 324 19.86 18.06 -4.12
CA GLU A 324 20.57 17.32 -3.08
C GLU A 324 19.84 17.38 -1.70
N ASP A 325 18.94 18.34 -1.52
CA ASP A 325 18.23 18.63 -0.25
C ASP A 325 17.38 17.45 0.25
N GLY A 326 16.79 16.69 -0.65
CA GLY A 326 16.02 15.49 -0.30
C GLY A 326 16.90 14.42 0.36
N VAL A 327 18.08 14.14 -0.21
CA VAL A 327 19.04 13.20 0.36
C VAL A 327 19.62 13.73 1.67
N GLU A 328 19.92 15.02 1.75
CA GLU A 328 20.39 15.67 2.99
C GLU A 328 19.37 15.56 4.12
N THR A 329 18.10 15.79 3.82
CA THR A 329 17.01 15.69 4.81
C THR A 329 16.85 14.26 5.31
N ALA A 330 16.90 13.27 4.41
CA ALA A 330 16.85 11.86 4.77
C ALA A 330 18.07 11.43 5.63
N ALA A 331 19.28 11.81 5.23
CA ALA A 331 20.51 11.49 5.96
C ALA A 331 20.53 12.09 7.37
N ARG A 332 20.09 13.35 7.51
CA ARG A 332 19.98 14.00 8.83
C ARG A 332 19.03 13.29 9.78
N ALA A 333 18.00 12.64 9.24
CA ALA A 333 17.07 11.84 10.02
C ALA A 333 17.60 10.44 10.40
N GLY A 334 18.73 10.01 9.79
CA GLY A 334 19.35 8.72 10.07
C GLY A 334 19.15 7.65 9.00
N ILE A 335 18.54 7.99 7.86
CA ILE A 335 18.41 7.12 6.69
C ILE A 335 19.81 6.87 6.10
N THR A 336 20.16 5.62 5.86
CA THR A 336 21.50 5.22 5.38
C THR A 336 21.48 4.54 4.00
N ALA A 337 20.30 4.19 3.49
CA ALA A 337 20.16 3.69 2.12
C ALA A 337 18.85 4.17 1.48
N ILE A 338 18.91 4.49 0.19
CA ILE A 338 17.79 5.04 -0.56
C ILE A 338 17.67 4.32 -1.90
N ILE A 339 16.42 4.02 -2.32
CA ILE A 339 16.08 3.64 -3.68
C ILE A 339 15.17 4.71 -4.31
N ALA A 340 15.53 5.17 -5.50
CA ALA A 340 14.76 6.17 -6.25
C ALA A 340 15.01 6.01 -7.75
N PRO A 341 14.09 6.41 -8.64
CA PRO A 341 14.39 6.46 -10.06
C PRO A 341 15.42 7.56 -10.38
N SER A 342 16.13 7.39 -11.50
CA SER A 342 16.96 8.42 -12.12
C SER A 342 16.12 9.39 -12.97
N GLY A 343 16.76 10.42 -13.52
CA GLY A 343 16.17 11.30 -14.55
C GLY A 343 16.26 12.79 -14.27
N SER A 344 16.93 13.17 -13.18
CA SER A 344 17.26 14.58 -12.91
C SER A 344 18.55 14.99 -13.62
N LEU A 345 18.61 16.25 -14.11
CA LEU A 345 19.86 16.87 -14.55
C LEU A 345 20.91 16.97 -13.41
N ARG A 346 20.46 16.78 -12.18
CA ARG A 346 21.27 16.88 -10.97
C ARG A 346 21.63 15.51 -10.36
N ASP A 347 21.33 14.41 -11.06
CA ASP A 347 21.59 13.06 -10.51
C ASP A 347 23.03 12.88 -10.05
N ALA A 348 24.03 13.35 -10.82
CA ALA A 348 25.44 13.27 -10.41
C ALA A 348 25.74 14.11 -9.15
N ASP A 349 25.14 15.29 -8.99
CA ASP A 349 25.25 16.10 -7.78
C ASP A 349 24.64 15.38 -6.57
N VAL A 350 23.46 14.77 -6.75
CA VAL A 350 22.75 14.00 -5.73
C VAL A 350 23.58 12.79 -5.27
N ILE A 351 24.17 12.02 -6.23
CA ILE A 351 25.04 10.87 -5.92
C ILE A 351 26.29 11.32 -5.14
N LYS A 352 26.94 12.39 -5.61
CA LYS A 352 28.10 12.96 -4.91
C LYS A 352 27.74 13.30 -3.46
N ARG A 353 26.60 13.96 -3.27
CA ARG A 353 26.14 14.36 -1.94
C ARG A 353 25.77 13.16 -1.06
N ALA A 354 25.13 12.13 -1.62
CA ALA A 354 24.86 10.87 -0.91
C ALA A 354 26.15 10.21 -0.40
N ASN A 355 27.18 10.15 -1.24
CA ASN A 355 28.50 9.62 -0.86
C ASN A 355 29.14 10.41 0.29
N GLU A 356 29.09 11.76 0.24
CA GLU A 356 29.61 12.64 1.30
C GLU A 356 28.89 12.43 2.65
N LEU A 357 27.60 12.05 2.60
CA LEU A 357 26.76 11.82 3.77
C LEU A 357 26.77 10.36 4.24
N GLY A 358 27.47 9.47 3.52
CA GLY A 358 27.50 8.04 3.85
C GLY A 358 26.20 7.29 3.57
N VAL A 359 25.41 7.76 2.58
CA VAL A 359 24.14 7.15 2.18
C VAL A 359 24.34 6.32 0.93
N ALA A 360 23.95 5.03 0.98
CA ALA A 360 23.89 4.17 -0.19
C ALA A 360 22.71 4.59 -1.08
N LEU A 361 22.97 4.88 -2.36
CA LEU A 361 21.93 5.26 -3.30
C LEU A 361 21.84 4.22 -4.43
N TYR A 362 20.62 3.69 -4.63
CA TYR A 362 20.30 2.74 -5.68
C TYR A 362 19.28 3.34 -6.64
N TYR A 363 19.44 3.05 -7.94
CA TYR A 363 18.45 3.43 -8.92
C TYR A 363 17.41 2.34 -9.12
N ALA A 364 16.17 2.76 -9.08
CA ALA A 364 15.03 1.97 -9.49
C ALA A 364 14.88 2.03 -11.03
N PRO A 365 14.35 0.96 -11.65
CA PRO A 365 14.24 0.88 -13.11
C PRO A 365 13.24 1.86 -13.71
N GLU A 366 12.23 2.30 -12.95
CA GLU A 366 11.16 3.21 -13.42
C GLU A 366 10.69 4.18 -12.34
N ARG A 367 9.94 5.20 -12.75
CA ARG A 367 9.16 6.06 -11.85
C ARG A 367 7.82 5.39 -11.54
N ILE A 368 7.39 5.41 -10.28
CA ILE A 368 6.18 4.71 -9.82
C ILE A 368 5.11 5.64 -9.25
N PHE A 369 4.88 6.80 -9.84
CA PHE A 369 3.83 7.71 -9.40
C PHE A 369 2.46 7.03 -9.40
N SER A 370 1.78 7.04 -8.27
CA SER A 370 0.40 6.58 -8.14
C SER A 370 -0.51 7.78 -7.84
N HIS A 371 -1.54 7.94 -8.67
CA HIS A 371 -2.56 8.99 -8.54
C HIS A 371 -3.94 8.34 -8.57
N HIS A 372 -4.29 7.66 -7.52
CA HIS A 372 -5.60 7.01 -7.36
C HIS A 372 -6.62 7.90 -6.66
#